data_eecaf207118dbe27956e6cf4d0554ba7
#
_entry.id   eecaf207118dbe27956e6cf4d0554ba7
#
_cell.length_a   1.000
_cell.length_b   1.000
_cell.length_c   1.000
_cell.angle_alpha   90.00
_cell.angle_beta   90.00
_cell.angle_gamma   90.00
#
_symmetry.space_group_name_H-M   'P 1'
#
loop_
_entity.id
_entity.type
_entity.pdbx_description
1 polymer ?
#
loop_
_entity_poly.entity_id
_entity_poly.type
_entity_poly.pdbx_seq_one_letter_code
_entity_poly.pdbx_strand_id
1 'polypeptide(L)'
;MGRSDRDLNIHTGAVTSRLLALSDPLDKRILVVDDDDLELSLICDRLRAHHFVVSQAANGQEALEILEREWFPIVLTDWQMPVMDGLTLTQELRKRGVNDTFVIMLTVLNSSFDYERAYQSGVDDYLSKKQPEVELYARIHSAFTTLNLRRELQAARAALAAVGKTPP
;
A
#
# COMPACT_ATOMS: atom_id res chain seq x y z
N MET A 1 -5.42 -18.21 31.01
CA MET A 1 -4.67 -17.06 31.51
C MET A 1 -4.60 -16.05 30.36
N GLY A 2 -5.50 -15.06 30.39
CA GLY A 2 -5.74 -14.14 29.28
C GLY A 2 -4.59 -13.13 29.14
N ARG A 3 -4.08 -12.96 27.94
CA ARG A 3 -3.29 -11.79 27.59
C ARG A 3 -4.22 -10.58 27.62
N SER A 4 -3.85 -9.58 28.40
CA SER A 4 -4.64 -8.40 28.67
C SER A 4 -4.79 -7.54 27.40
N ASP A 5 -6.00 -7.03 27.13
CA ASP A 5 -6.31 -6.04 26.09
C ASP A 5 -5.41 -4.79 26.10
N ARG A 6 -4.66 -4.59 27.18
CA ARG A 6 -3.70 -3.48 27.32
C ARG A 6 -2.47 -3.66 26.44
N ASP A 7 -2.01 -4.89 26.18
CA ASP A 7 -0.80 -5.14 25.37
C ASP A 7 -1.05 -4.90 23.87
N LEU A 8 -2.26 -5.17 23.41
CA LEU A 8 -2.69 -4.86 22.04
C LEU A 8 -2.74 -3.33 21.78
N ASN A 9 -3.19 -2.56 22.77
CA ASN A 9 -3.35 -1.11 22.64
C ASN A 9 -2.01 -0.36 22.62
N ILE A 10 -0.97 -0.86 23.29
CA ILE A 10 0.37 -0.27 23.30
C ILE A 10 1.04 -0.39 21.93
N HIS A 11 0.90 -1.54 21.25
CA HIS A 11 1.49 -1.75 19.94
C HIS A 11 0.79 -0.92 18.85
N THR A 12 -0.52 -0.82 18.90
CA THR A 12 -1.29 0.00 17.96
C THR A 12 -0.97 1.48 18.14
N GLY A 13 -0.86 1.97 19.37
CA GLY A 13 -0.49 3.35 19.67
C GLY A 13 0.90 3.73 19.19
N ALA A 14 1.89 2.85 19.30
CA ALA A 14 3.26 3.10 18.84
C ALA A 14 3.34 3.16 17.30
N VAL A 15 2.63 2.29 16.59
CA VAL A 15 2.54 2.30 15.12
C VAL A 15 1.84 3.57 14.65
N THR A 16 0.71 3.94 15.27
CA THR A 16 -0.05 5.16 14.95
C THR A 16 0.79 6.41 15.20
N SER A 17 1.49 6.49 16.33
CA SER A 17 2.36 7.65 16.66
C SER A 17 3.50 7.82 15.65
N ARG A 18 4.04 6.73 15.12
CA ARG A 18 5.11 6.76 14.13
C ARG A 18 4.62 7.13 12.73
N LEU A 19 3.39 6.74 12.37
CA LEU A 19 2.73 7.14 11.12
C LEU A 19 2.35 8.64 11.13
N LEU A 20 1.98 9.20 12.30
CA LEU A 20 1.71 10.62 12.46
C LEU A 20 2.96 11.51 12.27
N ALA A 21 4.16 10.93 12.36
CA ALA A 21 5.42 11.63 12.11
C ALA A 21 5.75 11.82 10.62
N LEU A 22 4.92 11.32 9.68
CA LEU A 22 5.04 11.62 8.26
C LEU A 22 4.70 13.11 8.05
N SER A 23 5.67 13.86 7.59
CA SER A 23 5.61 15.34 7.53
C SER A 23 4.82 15.87 6.33
N ASP A 24 4.59 15.06 5.29
CA ASP A 24 3.85 15.44 4.10
C ASP A 24 2.46 14.77 4.08
N PRO A 25 1.35 15.55 3.99
CA PRO A 25 0.00 15.00 3.83
C PRO A 25 -0.16 14.10 2.61
N LEU A 26 0.62 14.31 1.56
CA LEU A 26 0.63 13.46 0.36
C LEU A 26 1.13 12.05 0.68
N ASP A 27 2.01 11.91 1.64
CA ASP A 27 2.55 10.62 2.06
C ASP A 27 1.54 9.76 2.84
N LYS A 28 0.37 10.31 3.21
CA LYS A 28 -0.69 9.59 3.94
C LYS A 28 -1.83 9.12 3.04
N ARG A 29 -1.72 9.29 1.73
CA ARG A 29 -2.77 8.88 0.79
C ARG A 29 -2.71 7.38 0.52
N ILE A 30 -3.87 6.75 0.56
CA ILE A 30 -4.05 5.33 0.25
C ILE A 30 -5.24 5.21 -0.70
N LEU A 31 -5.06 4.48 -1.80
CA LEU A 31 -6.16 4.04 -2.64
C LEU A 31 -6.55 2.62 -2.23
N VAL A 32 -7.83 2.42 -1.89
CA VAL A 32 -8.39 1.10 -1.56
C VAL A 32 -9.27 0.65 -2.71
N VAL A 33 -9.07 -0.58 -3.16
CA VAL A 33 -9.76 -1.16 -4.33
C VAL A 33 -10.37 -2.49 -3.93
N ASP A 34 -11.70 -2.57 -3.93
CA ASP A 34 -12.45 -3.78 -3.57
C ASP A 34 -13.85 -3.69 -4.19
N ASP A 35 -14.37 -4.79 -4.73
CA ASP A 35 -15.71 -4.82 -5.33
C ASP A 35 -16.83 -5.12 -4.32
N ASP A 36 -16.49 -5.51 -3.11
CA ASP A 36 -17.44 -5.63 -2.01
C ASP A 36 -17.58 -4.27 -1.28
N ASP A 37 -18.71 -3.59 -1.47
CA ASP A 37 -18.98 -2.27 -0.89
C ASP A 37 -18.85 -2.25 0.63
N LEU A 38 -19.20 -3.34 1.32
CA LEU A 38 -19.13 -3.41 2.78
C LEU A 38 -17.68 -3.54 3.25
N GLU A 39 -16.90 -4.41 2.62
CA GLU A 39 -15.46 -4.56 2.91
C GLU A 39 -14.70 -3.26 2.59
N LEU A 40 -14.97 -2.67 1.42
CA LEU A 40 -14.39 -1.41 0.98
C LEU A 40 -14.66 -0.29 2.00
N SER A 41 -15.92 -0.11 2.40
CA SER A 41 -16.31 0.89 3.39
C SER A 41 -15.61 0.65 4.73
N LEU A 42 -15.60 -0.59 5.22
CA LEU A 42 -15.00 -0.96 6.49
C LEU A 42 -13.49 -0.66 6.53
N ILE A 43 -12.75 -1.04 5.49
CA ILE A 43 -11.31 -0.78 5.39
C ILE A 43 -11.06 0.74 5.32
N CYS A 44 -11.82 1.46 4.50
CA CYS A 44 -11.71 2.91 4.36
C CYS A 44 -11.95 3.64 5.69
N ASP A 45 -12.98 3.28 6.44
CA ASP A 45 -13.31 3.91 7.71
C ASP A 45 -12.23 3.66 8.77
N ARG A 46 -11.69 2.44 8.83
CA ARG A 46 -10.55 2.11 9.69
C ARG A 46 -9.33 2.96 9.37
N LEU A 47 -8.96 3.07 8.09
CA LEU A 47 -7.83 3.88 7.67
C LEU A 47 -8.03 5.37 7.96
N ARG A 48 -9.23 5.90 7.73
CA ARG A 48 -9.58 7.30 8.06
C ARG A 48 -9.50 7.57 9.56
N ALA A 49 -9.93 6.62 10.40
CA ALA A 49 -9.80 6.70 11.86
C ALA A 49 -8.33 6.81 12.32
N HIS A 50 -7.39 6.30 11.52
CA HIS A 50 -5.95 6.42 11.73
C HIS A 50 -5.31 7.57 10.93
N HIS A 51 -6.11 8.56 10.52
CA HIS A 51 -5.67 9.79 9.85
C HIS A 51 -5.02 9.60 8.47
N PHE A 52 -5.35 8.52 7.76
CA PHE A 52 -5.03 8.39 6.35
C PHE A 52 -6.04 9.15 5.48
N VAL A 53 -5.54 9.67 4.36
CA VAL A 53 -6.39 10.22 3.31
C VAL A 53 -6.72 9.08 2.34
N VAL A 54 -7.99 8.68 2.29
CA VAL A 54 -8.39 7.46 1.59
C VAL A 54 -9.29 7.78 0.42
N SER A 55 -8.87 7.36 -0.77
CA SER A 55 -9.71 7.23 -1.97
C SER A 55 -10.10 5.78 -2.18
N GLN A 56 -11.19 5.53 -2.89
CA GLN A 56 -11.74 4.21 -3.09
C GLN A 56 -12.09 3.97 -4.55
N ALA A 57 -12.01 2.71 -4.99
CA ALA A 57 -12.43 2.24 -6.30
C ALA A 57 -13.08 0.86 -6.17
N ALA A 58 -14.08 0.57 -7.01
CA ALA A 58 -14.83 -0.70 -6.98
C ALA A 58 -14.20 -1.80 -7.86
N ASN A 59 -13.16 -1.50 -8.61
CA ASN A 59 -12.44 -2.45 -9.46
C ASN A 59 -11.12 -1.85 -9.96
N GLY A 60 -10.27 -2.69 -10.57
CA GLY A 60 -8.95 -2.26 -11.06
C GLY A 60 -9.01 -1.22 -12.18
N GLN A 61 -10.06 -1.21 -13.02
CA GLN A 61 -10.19 -0.23 -14.09
C GLN A 61 -10.44 1.18 -13.51
N GLU A 62 -11.36 1.29 -12.56
CA GLU A 62 -11.62 2.55 -11.85
C GLU A 62 -10.38 3.03 -11.08
N ALA A 63 -9.66 2.09 -10.47
CA ALA A 63 -8.40 2.41 -9.80
C ALA A 63 -7.36 2.99 -10.76
N LEU A 64 -7.21 2.45 -11.99
CA LEU A 64 -6.31 3.01 -12.99
C LEU A 64 -6.70 4.43 -13.39
N GLU A 65 -7.98 4.70 -13.57
CA GLU A 65 -8.48 6.04 -13.92
C GLU A 65 -8.20 7.08 -12.82
N ILE A 66 -8.28 6.66 -11.56
CA ILE A 66 -7.90 7.50 -10.42
C ILE A 66 -6.38 7.74 -10.41
N LEU A 67 -5.58 6.69 -10.61
CA LEU A 67 -4.11 6.75 -10.62
C LEU A 67 -3.54 7.53 -11.80
N GLU A 68 -4.29 7.73 -12.89
CA GLU A 68 -3.92 8.62 -13.99
C GLU A 68 -4.04 10.11 -13.62
N ARG A 69 -4.89 10.44 -12.65
CA ARG A 69 -5.16 11.83 -12.22
C ARG A 69 -4.40 12.21 -10.97
N GLU A 70 -4.18 11.23 -10.09
CA GLU A 70 -3.59 11.45 -8.78
C GLU A 70 -2.60 10.34 -8.43
N TRP A 71 -1.49 10.72 -7.84
CA TRP A 71 -0.52 9.75 -7.33
C TRP A 71 -0.88 9.30 -5.91
N PHE A 72 -0.72 8.00 -5.64
CA PHE A 72 -0.89 7.39 -4.32
C PHE A 72 0.38 6.60 -3.96
N PRO A 73 0.95 6.83 -2.76
CA PRO A 73 2.08 6.03 -2.29
C PRO A 73 1.72 4.57 -2.07
N ILE A 74 0.49 4.29 -1.63
CA ILE A 74 0.03 2.94 -1.36
C ILE A 74 -1.29 2.67 -2.08
N VAL A 75 -1.39 1.50 -2.69
CA VAL A 75 -2.61 0.90 -3.20
C VAL A 75 -2.86 -0.38 -2.41
N LEU A 76 -4.03 -0.46 -1.75
CA LEU A 76 -4.56 -1.69 -1.18
C LEU A 76 -5.59 -2.24 -2.16
N THR A 77 -5.39 -3.41 -2.70
CA THR A 77 -6.32 -3.98 -3.69
C THR A 77 -6.75 -5.38 -3.32
N ASP A 78 -8.03 -5.67 -3.46
CA ASP A 78 -8.44 -7.08 -3.48
C ASP A 78 -7.83 -7.79 -4.67
N TRP A 79 -7.68 -9.10 -4.55
CA TRP A 79 -7.19 -9.93 -5.64
C TRP A 79 -8.26 -10.13 -6.70
N GLN A 80 -9.45 -10.59 -6.30
CA GLN A 80 -10.50 -11.02 -7.21
C GLN A 80 -11.60 -9.97 -7.30
N MET A 81 -11.62 -9.25 -8.39
CA MET A 81 -12.64 -8.24 -8.69
C MET A 81 -13.11 -8.40 -10.14
N PRO A 82 -14.37 -8.02 -10.44
CA PRO A 82 -14.86 -7.96 -11.80
C PRO A 82 -14.15 -6.87 -12.61
N VAL A 83 -14.29 -6.93 -13.94
CA VAL A 83 -13.73 -5.97 -14.91
C VAL A 83 -12.21 -6.04 -15.00
N MET A 84 -11.50 -5.75 -13.91
CA MET A 84 -10.04 -5.87 -13.79
C MET A 84 -9.69 -6.30 -12.38
N ASP A 85 -9.02 -7.43 -12.24
CA ASP A 85 -8.54 -7.97 -10.98
C ASP A 85 -7.27 -7.24 -10.47
N GLY A 86 -6.93 -7.47 -9.19
CA GLY A 86 -5.79 -6.79 -8.56
C GLY A 86 -4.44 -7.16 -9.16
N LEU A 87 -4.28 -8.37 -9.71
CA LEU A 87 -3.05 -8.79 -10.40
C LEU A 87 -2.88 -8.02 -11.70
N THR A 88 -3.94 -7.95 -12.50
CA THR A 88 -3.95 -7.21 -13.77
C THR A 88 -3.71 -5.72 -13.52
N LEU A 89 -4.37 -5.13 -12.52
CA LEU A 89 -4.12 -3.76 -12.09
C LEU A 89 -2.62 -3.54 -11.80
N THR A 90 -2.02 -4.41 -10.99
CA THR A 90 -0.61 -4.29 -10.63
C THR A 90 0.30 -4.40 -11.85
N GLN A 91 0.07 -5.37 -12.73
CA GLN A 91 0.83 -5.54 -13.97
C GLN A 91 0.74 -4.30 -14.86
N GLU A 92 -0.44 -3.70 -15.00
CA GLU A 92 -0.63 -2.48 -15.80
C GLU A 92 0.13 -1.28 -15.18
N LEU A 93 0.14 -1.13 -13.86
CA LEU A 93 0.94 -0.12 -13.18
C LEU A 93 2.44 -0.29 -13.46
N ARG A 94 2.96 -1.52 -13.35
CA ARG A 94 4.39 -1.79 -13.59
C ARG A 94 4.78 -1.61 -15.07
N LYS A 95 3.93 -2.00 -16.03
CA LYS A 95 4.14 -1.75 -17.46
C LYS A 95 4.20 -0.25 -17.79
N ARG A 96 3.41 0.58 -17.10
CA ARG A 96 3.44 2.04 -17.23
C ARG A 96 4.60 2.71 -16.50
N GLY A 97 5.47 1.92 -15.85
CA GLY A 97 6.63 2.44 -15.11
C GLY A 97 6.30 3.04 -13.74
N VAL A 98 5.10 2.81 -13.21
CA VAL A 98 4.69 3.25 -11.87
C VAL A 98 5.33 2.33 -10.84
N ASN A 99 6.55 2.67 -10.40
CA ASN A 99 7.34 1.87 -9.45
C ASN A 99 7.47 2.55 -8.07
N ASP A 100 6.97 3.75 -7.92
CA ASP A 100 6.96 4.56 -6.69
C ASP A 100 5.66 4.43 -5.89
N THR A 101 4.72 3.60 -6.36
CA THR A 101 3.53 3.17 -5.64
C THR A 101 3.73 1.76 -5.10
N PHE A 102 3.54 1.58 -3.80
CA PHE A 102 3.61 0.29 -3.12
C PHE A 102 2.24 -0.39 -3.18
N VAL A 103 2.17 -1.58 -3.76
CA VAL A 103 0.92 -2.34 -3.91
C VAL A 103 0.87 -3.45 -2.88
N ILE A 104 -0.14 -3.40 -2.00
CA ILE A 104 -0.46 -4.46 -1.03
C ILE A 104 -1.72 -5.15 -1.52
N MET A 105 -1.64 -6.44 -1.76
CA MET A 105 -2.79 -7.24 -2.17
C MET A 105 -3.50 -7.83 -0.96
N LEU A 106 -4.79 -7.57 -0.86
CA LEU A 106 -5.68 -8.18 0.13
C LEU A 106 -6.28 -9.46 -0.45
N THR A 107 -6.26 -10.57 0.26
CA THR A 107 -6.74 -11.82 -0.27
C THR A 107 -7.32 -12.75 0.79
N VAL A 108 -8.30 -13.56 0.42
CA VAL A 108 -8.77 -14.69 1.21
C VAL A 108 -8.07 -16.00 0.84
N LEU A 109 -7.26 -15.99 -0.23
CA LEU A 109 -6.57 -17.15 -0.77
C LEU A 109 -5.36 -17.55 0.08
N ASN A 110 -5.13 -18.85 0.22
CA ASN A 110 -4.10 -19.42 1.09
C ASN A 110 -3.24 -20.47 0.38
N SER A 111 -3.25 -20.55 -0.97
CA SER A 111 -2.45 -21.53 -1.69
C SER A 111 -1.06 -21.01 -2.07
N SER A 112 -0.06 -21.89 -2.08
CA SER A 112 1.31 -21.54 -2.50
C SER A 112 1.38 -21.09 -3.97
N PHE A 113 0.47 -21.57 -4.81
CA PHE A 113 0.38 -21.19 -6.22
C PHE A 113 -0.07 -19.73 -6.41
N ASP A 114 -0.93 -19.26 -5.52
CA ASP A 114 -1.40 -17.88 -5.54
C ASP A 114 -0.29 -16.89 -5.19
N TYR A 115 0.57 -17.23 -4.24
CA TYR A 115 1.72 -16.43 -3.87
C TYR A 115 2.73 -16.25 -5.02
N GLU A 116 3.00 -17.31 -5.79
CA GLU A 116 3.91 -17.23 -6.93
C GLU A 116 3.37 -16.30 -8.03
N ARG A 117 2.08 -16.40 -8.34
CA ARG A 117 1.41 -15.50 -9.30
C ARG A 117 1.42 -14.04 -8.84
N ALA A 118 1.13 -13.79 -7.56
CA ALA A 118 1.18 -12.46 -6.98
C ALA A 118 2.58 -11.85 -7.09
N TYR A 119 3.61 -12.61 -6.74
CA TYR A 119 4.99 -12.16 -6.84
C TYR A 119 5.40 -11.80 -8.28
N GLN A 120 5.03 -12.64 -9.26
CA GLN A 120 5.31 -12.41 -10.68
C GLN A 120 4.56 -11.20 -11.25
N SER A 121 3.45 -10.79 -10.66
CA SER A 121 2.69 -9.61 -11.10
C SER A 121 3.33 -8.28 -10.71
N GLY A 122 4.33 -8.28 -9.81
CA GLY A 122 4.98 -7.08 -9.29
C GLY A 122 4.28 -6.47 -8.07
N VAL A 123 3.46 -7.24 -7.36
CA VAL A 123 2.92 -6.89 -6.04
C VAL A 123 4.08 -6.76 -5.06
N ASP A 124 4.08 -5.73 -4.23
CA ASP A 124 5.14 -5.50 -3.24
C ASP A 124 4.91 -6.29 -1.96
N ASP A 125 3.66 -6.50 -1.56
CA ASP A 125 3.28 -7.28 -0.37
C ASP A 125 1.85 -7.81 -0.48
N TYR A 126 1.50 -8.80 0.33
CA TYR A 126 0.14 -9.33 0.41
C TYR A 126 -0.27 -9.60 1.85
N LEU A 127 -1.57 -9.48 2.11
CA LEU A 127 -2.17 -9.65 3.42
C LEU A 127 -3.46 -10.44 3.30
N SER A 128 -3.65 -11.44 4.15
CA SER A 128 -4.94 -12.12 4.23
C SER A 128 -5.98 -11.19 4.87
N LYS A 129 -7.16 -11.06 4.26
CA LYS A 129 -8.30 -10.31 4.80
C LYS A 129 -8.76 -10.82 6.19
N LYS A 130 -8.38 -12.04 6.55
CA LYS A 130 -8.67 -12.65 7.86
C LYS A 130 -7.70 -12.26 8.98
N GLN A 131 -6.63 -11.54 8.66
CA GLN A 131 -5.65 -11.13 9.65
C GLN A 131 -6.20 -10.02 10.56
N PRO A 132 -5.69 -9.93 11.80
CA PRO A 132 -6.05 -8.84 12.69
C PRO A 132 -5.70 -7.47 12.07
N GLU A 133 -6.47 -6.47 12.41
CA GLU A 133 -6.30 -5.10 11.92
C GLU A 133 -4.88 -4.54 12.17
N VAL A 134 -4.25 -4.92 13.28
CA VAL A 134 -2.88 -4.54 13.60
C VAL A 134 -1.87 -4.97 12.52
N GLU A 135 -2.12 -6.08 11.85
CA GLU A 135 -1.26 -6.56 10.77
C GLU A 135 -1.36 -5.65 9.53
N LEU A 136 -2.55 -5.16 9.20
CA LEU A 136 -2.74 -4.19 8.11
C LEU A 136 -1.91 -2.92 8.37
N TYR A 137 -1.97 -2.37 9.57
CA TYR A 137 -1.17 -1.18 9.92
C TYR A 137 0.33 -1.45 9.91
N ALA A 138 0.75 -2.63 10.35
CA ALA A 138 2.17 -3.01 10.30
C ALA A 138 2.68 -3.06 8.85
N ARG A 139 1.88 -3.61 7.91
CA ARG A 139 2.20 -3.65 6.48
C ARG A 139 2.23 -2.26 5.86
N ILE A 140 1.24 -1.43 6.15
CA ILE A 140 1.21 -0.03 5.69
C ILE A 140 2.45 0.72 6.20
N HIS A 141 2.83 0.55 7.46
CA HIS A 141 4.03 1.18 8.02
C HIS A 141 5.31 0.70 7.31
N SER A 142 5.43 -0.60 7.06
CA SER A 142 6.55 -1.17 6.32
C SER A 142 6.62 -0.62 4.89
N ALA A 143 5.47 -0.47 4.22
CA ALA A 143 5.37 0.12 2.89
C ALA A 143 5.90 1.57 2.86
N PHE A 144 5.45 2.42 3.79
CA PHE A 144 5.95 3.80 3.89
C PHE A 144 7.45 3.85 4.17
N THR A 145 7.96 2.99 5.06
CA THR A 145 9.41 2.91 5.34
C THR A 145 10.18 2.54 4.08
N THR A 146 9.70 1.56 3.32
CA THR A 146 10.32 1.12 2.06
C THR A 146 10.31 2.23 1.01
N LEU A 147 9.19 2.93 0.86
CA LEU A 147 9.07 4.05 -0.08
C LEU A 147 10.02 5.20 0.26
N ASN A 148 10.13 5.55 1.54
CA ASN A 148 11.05 6.59 1.98
C ASN A 148 12.52 6.22 1.70
N LEU A 149 12.92 4.99 2.00
CA LEU A 149 14.27 4.50 1.70
C LEU A 149 14.55 4.48 0.17
N ARG A 150 13.56 4.10 -0.66
CA ARG A 150 13.69 4.18 -2.12
C ARG A 150 13.90 5.62 -2.59
N ARG A 151 13.16 6.59 -2.05
CA ARG A 151 13.30 8.02 -2.38
C ARG A 151 14.66 8.58 -1.96
N GLU A 152 15.11 8.28 -0.74
CA GLU A 152 16.42 8.70 -0.26
C GLU A 152 17.56 8.14 -1.13
N LEU A 153 17.47 6.86 -1.50
CA LEU A 153 18.45 6.23 -2.37
C LEU A 153 18.46 6.87 -3.77
N GLN A 154 17.30 7.17 -4.34
CA GLN A 154 17.20 7.85 -5.63
C GLN A 154 17.80 9.25 -5.57
N ALA A 155 17.50 10.01 -4.52
CA ALA A 155 18.07 11.35 -4.31
C ALA A 155 19.60 11.31 -4.17
N ALA A 156 20.13 10.36 -3.39
CA ALA A 156 21.57 10.18 -3.24
C ALA A 156 22.26 9.82 -4.56
N ARG A 157 21.67 8.91 -5.37
CA ARG A 157 22.18 8.54 -6.69
C ARG A 157 22.17 9.73 -7.65
N ALA A 158 21.11 10.53 -7.66
CA ALA A 158 21.01 11.73 -8.49
C ALA A 158 22.07 12.77 -8.11
N ALA A 159 22.30 12.99 -6.81
CA ALA A 159 23.35 13.90 -6.32
C ALA A 159 24.76 13.44 -6.74
N LEU A 160 25.08 12.16 -6.62
CA LEU A 160 26.37 11.61 -7.06
C LEU A 160 26.56 11.75 -8.58
N ALA A 161 25.52 11.51 -9.37
CA ALA A 161 25.57 11.67 -10.82
C ALA A 161 25.78 13.14 -11.25
N ALA A 162 25.30 14.09 -10.46
CA ALA A 162 25.49 15.52 -10.71
C ALA A 162 26.92 15.95 -10.44
N VAL A 163 27.56 15.44 -9.38
CA VAL A 163 28.96 15.73 -9.04
C VAL A 163 29.92 15.20 -10.09
N GLY A 164 29.67 14.02 -10.65
CA GLY A 164 30.50 13.41 -11.70
C GLY A 164 30.43 14.08 -13.08
N LYS A 165 29.53 15.05 -13.26
CA LYS A 165 29.34 15.80 -14.52
C LYS A 165 29.93 17.21 -14.51
N THR A 166 30.68 17.61 -13.46
CA THR A 166 31.38 18.90 -13.45
C THR A 166 32.54 18.81 -14.44
N PRO A 167 32.55 19.59 -15.55
CA PRO A 167 33.70 19.60 -16.49
C PRO A 167 34.93 20.22 -15.83
N PRO A 168 36.12 19.88 -16.30
CA PRO A 168 37.38 20.39 -15.79
C PRO A 168 37.52 21.91 -15.96
#